data_b2d210d1cf47e41533864bfdea574d7b
#
_entry.id   b2d210d1cf47e41533864bfdea574d7b
#
_cell.length_a   1.000
_cell.length_b   1.000
_cell.length_c   1.000
_cell.angle_alpha   90.00
_cell.angle_beta   90.00
_cell.angle_gamma   90.00
#
_symmetry.space_group_name_H-M   'P 1'
#
loop_
_entity.id
_entity.type
_entity.pdbx_description
1 polymer ?
#
loop_
_entity_poly.entity_id
_entity_poly.type
_entity_poly.pdbx_seq_one_letter_code
_entity_poly.pdbx_strand_id
1 'polypeptide(L)'
;LCGTIRDLAEEVRYHERDMMELCVTKANMPKTDFFKAIAKNDENPGWVAQEIEADKPYSESLAFFRDAIVERQKEMLGLQRRIGIPIKVLEEVDGELSDGEAKVLRAKRDMVEANLRLVTFIAMKYNNRGLPFLDLIQEGNIGLIKAVDKFEHRLGYKFSTYATWWIRQAITRSIADRARTIRLPVHMVETINKKEHISRQTLQRTGSEPDAATLAV
;
A
#
# COMPACT_ATOMS: atom_id res chain seq x y z
N LEU A 1 -5.89 -7.46 10.04
CA LEU A 1 -5.98 -8.89 9.66
C LEU A 1 -5.01 -9.24 8.53
N CYS A 2 -5.07 -8.58 7.35
CA CYS A 2 -4.15 -8.90 6.23
C CYS A 2 -2.67 -8.70 6.60
N GLY A 3 -2.30 -7.62 7.29
CA GLY A 3 -0.94 -7.39 7.79
C GLY A 3 -0.47 -8.48 8.74
N THR A 4 -1.32 -8.89 9.67
CA THR A 4 -1.00 -9.93 10.66
C THR A 4 -0.74 -11.31 10.02
N ILE A 5 -1.52 -11.67 8.99
CA ILE A 5 -1.32 -12.94 8.24
C ILE A 5 0.02 -12.90 7.49
N ARG A 6 0.33 -11.78 6.84
CA ARG A 6 1.59 -11.59 6.13
C ARG A 6 2.79 -11.64 7.06
N ASP A 7 2.73 -10.95 8.20
CA ASP A 7 3.80 -10.94 9.21
C ASP A 7 4.08 -12.36 9.71
N LEU A 8 3.02 -13.14 9.98
CA LEU A 8 3.14 -14.54 10.39
C LEU A 8 3.71 -15.44 9.27
N ALA A 9 3.27 -15.25 8.02
CA ALA A 9 3.80 -15.99 6.89
C ALA A 9 5.27 -15.64 6.60
N GLU A 10 5.68 -14.40 6.83
CA GLU A 10 7.09 -13.99 6.73
C GLU A 10 7.95 -14.61 7.83
N GLU A 11 7.43 -14.68 9.06
CA GLU A 11 8.10 -15.33 10.20
C GLU A 11 8.31 -16.83 9.92
N VAL A 12 7.30 -17.52 9.39
CA VAL A 12 7.41 -18.92 8.96
C VAL A 12 8.47 -19.08 7.86
N ARG A 13 8.38 -18.29 6.79
CA ARG A 13 9.35 -18.33 5.67
C ARG A 13 10.79 -18.01 6.11
N TYR A 14 10.96 -17.20 7.16
CA TYR A 14 12.28 -16.96 7.74
C TYR A 14 12.85 -18.23 8.35
N HIS A 15 12.09 -18.93 9.19
CA HIS A 15 12.54 -20.17 9.83
C HIS A 15 12.76 -21.30 8.82
N GLU A 16 11.92 -21.42 7.79
CA GLU A 16 12.10 -22.40 6.71
C GLU A 16 13.39 -22.15 5.92
N ARG A 17 13.68 -20.88 5.57
CA ARG A 17 14.92 -20.52 4.88
C ARG A 17 16.16 -20.82 5.72
N ASP A 18 16.11 -20.53 7.01
CA ASP A 18 17.20 -20.78 7.94
C ASP A 18 17.45 -22.29 8.08
N MET A 19 16.39 -23.11 8.24
CA MET A 19 16.50 -24.56 8.21
C MET A 19 17.06 -25.09 6.89
N MET A 20 16.59 -24.57 5.77
CA MET A 20 17.10 -24.95 4.46
C MET A 20 18.58 -24.57 4.30
N GLU A 21 19.01 -23.43 4.80
CA GLU A 21 20.42 -23.02 4.80
C GLU A 21 21.27 -24.00 5.64
N LEU A 22 20.83 -24.35 6.83
CA LEU A 22 21.54 -25.30 7.70
C LEU A 22 21.65 -26.68 7.08
N CYS A 23 20.55 -27.21 6.54
CA CYS A 23 20.52 -28.56 5.99
C CYS A 23 21.18 -28.69 4.62
N VAL A 24 20.82 -27.77 3.69
CA VAL A 24 21.23 -27.87 2.28
C VAL A 24 22.60 -27.22 2.04
N THR A 25 22.82 -26.01 2.57
CA THR A 25 24.05 -25.27 2.29
C THR A 25 25.19 -25.67 3.20
N LYS A 26 24.94 -25.82 4.51
CA LYS A 26 25.99 -26.13 5.49
C LYS A 26 26.22 -27.62 5.65
N ALA A 27 25.16 -28.45 5.71
CA ALA A 27 25.29 -29.92 5.84
C ALA A 27 25.37 -30.65 4.49
N ASN A 28 25.32 -29.97 3.34
CA ASN A 28 25.35 -30.54 1.98
C ASN A 28 24.25 -31.60 1.71
N MET A 29 23.12 -31.51 2.38
CA MET A 29 21.96 -32.37 2.14
C MET A 29 21.31 -32.02 0.79
N PRO A 30 21.00 -33.00 -0.10
CA PRO A 30 20.25 -32.71 -1.33
C PRO A 30 18.89 -32.09 -1.05
N LYS A 31 18.53 -31.05 -1.81
CA LYS A 31 17.23 -30.38 -1.66
C LYS A 31 16.03 -31.30 -1.72
N THR A 32 16.11 -32.33 -2.59
CA THR A 32 15.08 -33.37 -2.73
C THR A 32 14.85 -34.16 -1.47
N ASP A 33 15.92 -34.48 -0.75
CA ASP A 33 15.86 -35.26 0.47
C ASP A 33 15.39 -34.40 1.64
N PHE A 34 15.81 -33.13 1.69
CA PHE A 34 15.32 -32.16 2.65
C PHE A 34 13.79 -31.97 2.57
N PHE A 35 13.25 -31.70 1.37
CA PHE A 35 11.80 -31.56 1.20
C PHE A 35 11.04 -32.86 1.51
N LYS A 36 11.58 -34.03 1.18
CA LYS A 36 10.96 -35.31 1.54
C LYS A 36 10.94 -35.54 3.04
N ALA A 37 12.04 -35.18 3.73
CA ALA A 37 12.16 -35.34 5.17
C ALA A 37 11.19 -34.42 5.91
N ILE A 38 11.11 -33.16 5.54
CA ILE A 38 10.17 -32.21 6.14
C ILE A 38 8.73 -32.61 5.85
N ALA A 39 8.38 -32.88 4.59
CA ALA A 39 7.00 -33.22 4.21
C ALA A 39 6.44 -34.45 4.96
N LYS A 40 7.32 -35.38 5.38
CA LYS A 40 6.93 -36.56 6.19
C LYS A 40 6.86 -36.27 7.69
N ASN A 41 7.56 -35.23 8.16
CA ASN A 41 7.82 -35.01 9.58
C ASN A 41 7.53 -33.59 10.03
N ASP A 42 6.53 -32.93 9.44
CA ASP A 42 6.13 -31.54 9.72
C ASP A 42 5.96 -31.26 11.24
N GLU A 43 5.52 -32.29 12.01
CA GLU A 43 5.27 -32.18 13.45
C GLU A 43 6.30 -32.89 14.34
N ASN A 44 7.23 -33.65 13.75
CA ASN A 44 8.17 -34.50 14.51
C ASN A 44 9.60 -33.96 14.48
N PRO A 45 10.10 -33.30 15.55
CA PRO A 45 11.49 -32.82 15.61
C PRO A 45 12.54 -33.94 15.63
N GLY A 46 12.13 -35.18 15.73
CA GLY A 46 13.03 -36.33 15.73
C GLY A 46 13.50 -36.78 14.35
N TRP A 47 13.02 -36.20 13.25
CA TRP A 47 13.40 -36.63 11.90
C TRP A 47 14.90 -36.44 11.61
N VAL A 48 15.53 -35.43 12.19
CA VAL A 48 16.96 -35.15 12.03
C VAL A 48 17.78 -36.32 12.58
N ALA A 49 17.38 -36.91 13.73
CA ALA A 49 18.04 -38.08 14.29
C ALA A 49 17.90 -39.29 13.36
N GLN A 50 16.72 -39.50 12.76
CA GLN A 50 16.50 -40.61 11.81
C GLN A 50 17.35 -40.44 10.54
N GLU A 51 17.49 -39.20 10.02
CA GLU A 51 18.34 -38.92 8.86
C GLU A 51 19.85 -39.10 9.17
N ILE A 52 20.27 -38.84 10.41
CA ILE A 52 21.64 -39.08 10.87
C ILE A 52 21.91 -40.61 10.98
N GLU A 53 20.96 -41.37 11.52
CA GLU A 53 21.07 -42.85 11.66
C GLU A 53 21.03 -43.59 10.31
N ALA A 54 20.51 -42.93 9.27
CA ALA A 54 20.43 -43.50 7.92
C ALA A 54 21.79 -43.61 7.19
N ASP A 55 22.89 -43.20 7.81
CA ASP A 55 24.29 -43.30 7.35
C ASP A 55 24.51 -42.83 5.89
N LYS A 56 23.92 -41.65 5.56
CA LYS A 56 24.04 -41.03 4.25
C LYS A 56 25.30 -40.15 4.18
N PRO A 57 25.79 -39.78 2.98
CA PRO A 57 27.02 -38.99 2.81
C PRO A 57 27.05 -37.65 3.57
N TYR A 58 25.89 -37.11 3.95
CA TYR A 58 25.72 -35.87 4.67
C TYR A 58 25.38 -36.02 6.16
N SER A 59 25.23 -37.27 6.66
CA SER A 59 24.81 -37.54 8.04
C SER A 59 25.79 -36.97 9.06
N GLU A 60 27.09 -37.04 8.81
CA GLU A 60 28.13 -36.53 9.71
C GLU A 60 28.08 -35.01 9.81
N SER A 61 27.93 -34.33 8.68
CA SER A 61 27.74 -32.85 8.63
C SER A 61 26.41 -32.41 9.26
N LEU A 62 25.35 -33.20 9.04
CA LEU A 62 24.02 -32.93 9.61
C LEU A 62 24.03 -33.06 11.14
N ALA A 63 24.79 -34.01 11.67
CA ALA A 63 24.96 -34.22 13.11
C ALA A 63 25.57 -33.01 13.81
N PHE A 64 26.47 -32.28 13.15
CA PHE A 64 27.07 -31.05 13.67
C PHE A 64 26.02 -29.91 13.85
N PHE A 65 25.04 -29.81 12.96
CA PHE A 65 23.99 -28.79 13.00
C PHE A 65 22.69 -29.25 13.65
N ARG A 66 22.65 -30.48 14.20
CA ARG A 66 21.46 -31.11 14.78
C ARG A 66 20.70 -30.20 15.74
N ASP A 67 21.40 -29.65 16.74
CA ASP A 67 20.77 -28.91 17.81
C ASP A 67 20.17 -27.60 17.28
N ALA A 68 20.85 -26.91 16.35
CA ALA A 68 20.34 -25.73 15.70
C ALA A 68 19.07 -26.00 14.85
N ILE A 69 19.07 -27.12 14.11
CA ILE A 69 17.92 -27.51 13.27
C ILE A 69 16.72 -27.86 14.16
N VAL A 70 16.92 -28.61 15.23
CA VAL A 70 15.87 -28.98 16.19
C VAL A 70 15.30 -27.76 16.89
N GLU A 71 16.13 -26.75 17.23
CA GLU A 71 15.68 -25.48 17.82
C GLU A 71 14.78 -24.74 16.86
N ARG A 72 15.18 -24.55 15.59
CA ARG A 72 14.36 -23.90 14.56
C ARG A 72 13.04 -24.61 14.32
N GLN A 73 13.06 -25.95 14.32
CA GLN A 73 11.80 -26.68 14.17
C GLN A 73 10.88 -26.54 15.39
N LYS A 74 11.42 -26.46 16.59
CA LYS A 74 10.62 -26.19 17.81
C LYS A 74 10.00 -24.79 17.75
N GLU A 75 10.74 -23.79 17.25
CA GLU A 75 10.21 -22.43 17.03
C GLU A 75 9.06 -22.44 16.02
N MET A 76 9.20 -23.13 14.88
CA MET A 76 8.12 -23.32 13.91
C MET A 76 6.88 -24.00 14.50
N LEU A 77 7.06 -25.06 15.27
CA LEU A 77 5.95 -25.73 15.97
C LEU A 77 5.29 -24.82 17.01
N GLY A 78 6.08 -23.96 17.67
CA GLY A 78 5.59 -22.93 18.58
C GLY A 78 4.71 -21.89 17.85
N LEU A 79 5.15 -21.47 16.67
CA LEU A 79 4.39 -20.59 15.78
C LEU A 79 3.07 -21.23 15.33
N GLN A 80 3.12 -22.48 14.86
CA GLN A 80 1.93 -23.22 14.44
C GLN A 80 0.89 -23.35 15.56
N ARG A 81 1.34 -23.63 16.79
CA ARG A 81 0.43 -23.66 17.96
C ARG A 81 -0.16 -22.30 18.30
N ARG A 82 0.61 -21.23 18.15
CA ARG A 82 0.16 -19.85 18.37
C ARG A 82 -0.87 -19.41 17.33
N ILE A 83 -0.66 -19.80 16.08
CA ILE A 83 -1.55 -19.50 14.94
C ILE A 83 -2.81 -20.35 14.99
N GLY A 84 -2.72 -21.61 15.43
CA GLY A 84 -3.85 -22.54 15.52
C GLY A 84 -4.28 -23.17 14.19
N ILE A 85 -3.53 -22.94 13.10
CA ILE A 85 -3.76 -23.53 11.78
C ILE A 85 -2.46 -24.15 11.23
N PRO A 86 -2.54 -25.16 10.36
CA PRO A 86 -1.36 -25.73 9.70
C PRO A 86 -0.62 -24.67 8.86
N ILE A 87 0.71 -24.74 8.85
CA ILE A 87 1.56 -23.81 8.09
C ILE A 87 1.19 -23.77 6.62
N LYS A 88 0.90 -24.92 6.00
CA LYS A 88 0.46 -25.01 4.60
C LYS A 88 -0.79 -24.19 4.30
N VAL A 89 -1.76 -24.23 5.21
CA VAL A 89 -2.99 -23.43 5.06
C VAL A 89 -2.68 -21.93 5.19
N LEU A 90 -1.75 -21.54 6.07
CA LEU A 90 -1.31 -20.15 6.19
C LEU A 90 -0.66 -19.67 4.89
N GLU A 91 0.19 -20.48 4.27
CA GLU A 91 0.85 -20.16 3.00
C GLU A 91 -0.14 -20.04 1.84
N GLU A 92 -1.10 -20.96 1.75
CA GLU A 92 -2.18 -20.92 0.76
C GLU A 92 -2.98 -19.62 0.91
N VAL A 93 -3.39 -19.27 2.13
CA VAL A 93 -4.14 -18.04 2.43
C VAL A 93 -3.32 -16.79 2.11
N ASP A 94 -2.01 -16.76 2.44
CA ASP A 94 -1.13 -15.65 2.09
C ASP A 94 -0.94 -15.51 0.56
N GLY A 95 -0.87 -16.63 -0.15
CA GLY A 95 -0.83 -16.66 -1.62
C GLY A 95 -2.12 -16.07 -2.23
N GLU A 96 -3.28 -16.53 -1.79
CA GLU A 96 -4.58 -16.01 -2.26
C GLU A 96 -4.74 -14.51 -1.93
N LEU A 97 -4.30 -14.08 -0.75
CA LEU A 97 -4.29 -12.68 -0.33
C LEU A 97 -3.41 -11.83 -1.25
N SER A 98 -2.19 -12.28 -1.52
CA SER A 98 -1.24 -11.61 -2.41
C SER A 98 -1.79 -11.47 -3.83
N ASP A 99 -2.40 -12.52 -4.37
CA ASP A 99 -3.04 -12.50 -5.68
C ASP A 99 -4.24 -11.55 -5.71
N GLY A 100 -5.03 -11.53 -4.65
CA GLY A 100 -6.14 -10.60 -4.49
C GLY A 100 -5.67 -9.14 -4.47
N GLU A 101 -4.65 -8.83 -3.68
CA GLU A 101 -4.06 -7.48 -3.63
C GLU A 101 -3.46 -7.05 -4.97
N ALA A 102 -2.77 -7.96 -5.67
CA ALA A 102 -2.22 -7.68 -7.00
C ALA A 102 -3.33 -7.35 -8.02
N LYS A 103 -4.47 -8.06 -7.97
CA LYS A 103 -5.65 -7.76 -8.80
C LYS A 103 -6.24 -6.39 -8.48
N VAL A 104 -6.39 -6.06 -7.19
CA VAL A 104 -6.89 -4.75 -6.74
C VAL A 104 -5.96 -3.62 -7.19
N LEU A 105 -4.64 -3.78 -7.00
CA LEU A 105 -3.66 -2.77 -7.40
C LEU A 105 -3.67 -2.53 -8.91
N ARG A 106 -3.79 -3.60 -9.72
CA ARG A 106 -3.90 -3.51 -11.18
C ARG A 106 -5.18 -2.77 -11.58
N ALA A 107 -6.33 -3.17 -11.05
CA ALA A 107 -7.61 -2.52 -11.35
C ALA A 107 -7.62 -1.03 -10.96
N LYS A 108 -7.03 -0.66 -9.82
CA LYS A 108 -6.88 0.75 -9.42
C LYS A 108 -6.00 1.52 -10.39
N ARG A 109 -4.90 0.95 -10.85
CA ARG A 109 -4.01 1.56 -11.85
C ARG A 109 -4.74 1.81 -13.15
N ASP A 110 -5.41 0.79 -13.69
CA ASP A 110 -6.18 0.88 -14.94
C ASP A 110 -7.26 1.98 -14.82
N MET A 111 -7.93 2.06 -13.67
CA MET A 111 -8.94 3.08 -13.40
C MET A 111 -8.35 4.50 -13.35
N VAL A 112 -7.16 4.69 -12.77
CA VAL A 112 -6.44 5.98 -12.77
C VAL A 112 -6.06 6.34 -14.19
N GLU A 113 -5.40 5.46 -14.94
CA GLU A 113 -4.91 5.71 -16.30
C GLU A 113 -6.05 6.10 -17.25
N ALA A 114 -7.17 5.40 -17.19
CA ALA A 114 -8.35 5.70 -18.00
C ALA A 114 -8.96 7.09 -17.72
N ASN A 115 -8.70 7.68 -16.56
CA ASN A 115 -9.28 8.96 -16.11
C ASN A 115 -8.29 10.14 -16.05
N LEU A 116 -7.03 9.99 -16.50
CA LEU A 116 -6.04 11.08 -16.51
C LEU A 116 -6.50 12.29 -17.36
N ARG A 117 -7.25 12.05 -18.43
CA ARG A 117 -7.81 13.13 -19.27
C ARG A 117 -8.80 14.02 -18.51
N LEU A 118 -9.54 13.46 -17.54
CA LEU A 118 -10.45 14.23 -16.68
C LEU A 118 -9.67 15.22 -15.81
N VAL A 119 -8.52 14.82 -15.28
CA VAL A 119 -7.63 15.70 -14.50
C VAL A 119 -7.16 16.88 -15.33
N THR A 120 -6.66 16.62 -16.54
CA THR A 120 -6.19 17.67 -17.47
C THR A 120 -7.31 18.66 -17.78
N PHE A 121 -8.52 18.18 -18.05
CA PHE A 121 -9.69 19.05 -18.32
C PHE A 121 -10.05 19.94 -17.14
N ILE A 122 -9.95 19.43 -15.91
CA ILE A 122 -10.23 20.21 -14.70
C ILE A 122 -9.09 21.20 -14.44
N ALA A 123 -7.83 20.78 -14.55
CA ALA A 123 -6.64 21.60 -14.30
C ALA A 123 -6.57 22.82 -15.24
N MET A 124 -7.02 22.70 -16.50
CA MET A 124 -7.07 23.81 -17.44
C MET A 124 -7.87 25.02 -16.90
N LYS A 125 -8.92 24.80 -16.08
CA LYS A 125 -9.73 25.88 -15.48
C LYS A 125 -9.00 26.66 -14.37
N TYR A 126 -7.88 26.13 -13.90
CA TYR A 126 -7.05 26.69 -12.82
C TYR A 126 -5.72 27.24 -13.31
N ASN A 127 -5.51 27.28 -14.63
CA ASN A 127 -4.30 27.83 -15.21
C ASN A 127 -4.12 29.32 -14.85
N ASN A 128 -2.89 29.79 -14.81
CA ASN A 128 -2.50 31.17 -14.48
C ASN A 128 -2.92 31.66 -13.07
N ARG A 129 -3.00 30.72 -12.10
CA ARG A 129 -3.31 31.02 -10.70
C ARG A 129 -2.11 30.89 -9.74
N GLY A 130 -0.89 31.06 -10.26
CA GLY A 130 0.34 31.06 -9.46
C GLY A 130 1.09 29.73 -9.40
N LEU A 131 0.55 28.64 -9.98
CA LEU A 131 1.26 27.38 -10.17
C LEU A 131 1.39 27.06 -11.67
N PRO A 132 2.51 26.42 -12.06
CA PRO A 132 2.69 25.87 -13.40
C PRO A 132 1.60 24.84 -13.73
N PHE A 133 1.19 24.80 -15.00
CA PHE A 133 0.12 23.88 -15.43
C PHE A 133 0.41 22.40 -15.14
N LEU A 134 1.67 21.97 -15.33
CA LEU A 134 2.07 20.61 -15.04
C LEU A 134 1.95 20.26 -13.56
N ASP A 135 2.24 21.20 -12.66
CA ASP A 135 2.08 20.98 -11.22
C ASP A 135 0.61 20.84 -10.83
N LEU A 136 -0.28 21.63 -11.47
CA LEU A 136 -1.73 21.50 -11.29
C LEU A 136 -2.23 20.10 -11.72
N ILE A 137 -1.69 19.56 -12.82
CA ILE A 137 -2.00 18.19 -13.25
C ILE A 137 -1.53 17.19 -12.23
N GLN A 138 -0.31 17.31 -11.68
CA GLN A 138 0.21 16.36 -10.68
C GLN A 138 -0.61 16.39 -9.40
N GLU A 139 -0.95 17.57 -8.89
CA GLU A 139 -1.84 17.69 -7.73
C GLU A 139 -3.23 17.10 -8.00
N GLY A 140 -3.75 17.33 -9.20
CA GLY A 140 -5.00 16.72 -9.65
C GLY A 140 -4.93 15.18 -9.74
N ASN A 141 -3.80 14.63 -10.20
CA ASN A 141 -3.56 13.18 -10.22
C ASN A 141 -3.55 12.59 -8.81
N ILE A 142 -2.97 13.29 -7.83
CA ILE A 142 -3.03 12.87 -6.41
C ILE A 142 -4.49 12.85 -5.93
N GLY A 143 -5.28 13.85 -6.33
CA GLY A 143 -6.71 13.87 -6.05
C GLY A 143 -7.46 12.70 -6.69
N LEU A 144 -7.15 12.36 -7.94
CA LEU A 144 -7.73 11.23 -8.66
C LEU A 144 -7.40 9.89 -7.99
N ILE A 145 -6.15 9.67 -7.58
CA ILE A 145 -5.73 8.44 -6.86
C ILE A 145 -6.54 8.30 -5.56
N LYS A 146 -6.68 9.37 -4.78
CA LYS A 146 -7.52 9.36 -3.57
C LYS A 146 -9.00 9.06 -3.87
N ALA A 147 -9.51 9.54 -5.00
CA ALA A 147 -10.87 9.24 -5.43
C ALA A 147 -11.05 7.76 -5.77
N VAL A 148 -10.08 7.15 -6.49
CA VAL A 148 -10.10 5.72 -6.81
C VAL A 148 -10.08 4.86 -5.55
N ASP A 149 -9.25 5.23 -4.58
CA ASP A 149 -9.14 4.48 -3.31
C ASP A 149 -10.42 4.47 -2.47
N LYS A 150 -11.21 5.55 -2.56
CA LYS A 150 -12.41 5.74 -1.72
C LYS A 150 -13.71 5.58 -2.48
N PHE A 151 -13.65 5.22 -3.76
CA PHE A 151 -14.86 5.09 -4.58
C PHE A 151 -15.63 3.81 -4.27
N GLU A 152 -16.90 3.98 -3.94
CA GLU A 152 -17.84 2.89 -3.70
C GLU A 152 -18.87 2.80 -4.84
N HIS A 153 -18.65 1.87 -5.77
CA HIS A 153 -19.54 1.68 -6.94
C HIS A 153 -20.98 1.29 -6.55
N ARG A 154 -21.17 0.70 -5.37
CA ARG A 154 -22.48 0.26 -4.85
C ARG A 154 -23.47 1.41 -4.62
N LEU A 155 -22.96 2.64 -4.46
CA LEU A 155 -23.79 3.84 -4.27
C LEU A 155 -24.45 4.33 -5.57
N GLY A 156 -24.14 3.74 -6.73
CA GLY A 156 -24.79 4.00 -8.00
C GLY A 156 -24.39 5.31 -8.72
N TYR A 157 -23.50 6.10 -8.13
CA TYR A 157 -23.01 7.33 -8.77
C TYR A 157 -21.92 7.04 -9.79
N LYS A 158 -21.84 7.86 -10.85
CA LYS A 158 -20.76 7.79 -11.83
C LYS A 158 -19.44 8.21 -11.18
N PHE A 159 -18.37 7.47 -11.46
CA PHE A 159 -17.04 7.76 -10.94
C PHE A 159 -16.59 9.20 -11.20
N SER A 160 -16.82 9.71 -12.42
CA SER A 160 -16.43 11.07 -12.79
C SER A 160 -17.03 12.15 -11.87
N THR A 161 -18.26 11.97 -11.40
CA THR A 161 -18.92 12.91 -10.47
C THR A 161 -18.17 12.97 -9.14
N TYR A 162 -17.81 11.81 -8.59
CA TYR A 162 -17.06 11.69 -7.36
C TYR A 162 -15.61 12.19 -7.50
N ALA A 163 -14.93 11.74 -8.55
CA ALA A 163 -13.54 12.11 -8.81
C ALA A 163 -13.36 13.62 -9.05
N THR A 164 -14.31 14.28 -9.73
CA THR A 164 -14.25 15.72 -9.96
C THR A 164 -14.12 16.53 -8.67
N TRP A 165 -14.81 16.12 -7.61
CA TRP A 165 -14.71 16.78 -6.31
C TRP A 165 -13.31 16.65 -5.71
N TRP A 166 -12.74 15.44 -5.69
CA TRP A 166 -11.40 15.18 -5.16
C TRP A 166 -10.29 15.87 -5.95
N ILE A 167 -10.39 15.84 -7.29
CA ILE A 167 -9.44 16.51 -8.18
C ILE A 167 -9.47 18.02 -7.92
N ARG A 168 -10.66 18.60 -7.89
CA ARG A 168 -10.82 20.04 -7.62
C ARG A 168 -10.28 20.43 -6.26
N GLN A 169 -10.59 19.66 -5.23
CA GLN A 169 -10.11 19.88 -3.86
C GLN A 169 -8.58 19.84 -3.78
N ALA A 170 -7.95 18.88 -4.44
CA ALA A 170 -6.49 18.77 -4.46
C ALA A 170 -5.84 19.96 -5.14
N ILE A 171 -6.34 20.35 -6.32
CA ILE A 171 -5.82 21.49 -7.07
C ILE A 171 -6.00 22.80 -6.29
N THR A 172 -7.20 23.09 -5.77
CA THR A 172 -7.47 24.34 -5.05
C THR A 172 -6.65 24.44 -3.77
N ARG A 173 -6.48 23.34 -3.06
CA ARG A 173 -5.63 23.28 -1.85
C ARG A 173 -4.18 23.54 -2.19
N SER A 174 -3.65 22.93 -3.25
CA SER A 174 -2.28 23.14 -3.69
C SER A 174 -2.02 24.61 -4.10
N ILE A 175 -2.96 25.24 -4.80
CA ILE A 175 -2.88 26.67 -5.13
C ILE A 175 -2.83 27.50 -3.85
N ALA A 176 -3.72 27.25 -2.88
CA ALA A 176 -3.73 28.01 -1.63
C ALA A 176 -2.42 27.87 -0.84
N ASP A 177 -1.82 26.67 -0.85
CA ASP A 177 -0.62 26.34 -0.08
C ASP A 177 0.69 26.80 -0.74
N ARG A 178 0.76 26.86 -2.09
CA ARG A 178 2.04 27.00 -2.82
C ARG A 178 2.10 28.12 -3.86
N ALA A 179 0.96 28.74 -4.21
CA ALA A 179 0.96 29.78 -5.27
C ALA A 179 1.66 31.07 -4.88
N ARG A 180 1.91 31.31 -3.60
CA ARG A 180 2.52 32.54 -3.09
C ARG A 180 3.91 32.28 -2.54
N THR A 181 4.87 33.16 -2.85
CA THR A 181 6.24 33.12 -2.30
C THR A 181 6.23 33.19 -0.76
N ILE A 182 5.38 34.07 -0.21
CA ILE A 182 5.11 34.13 1.23
C ILE A 182 3.79 33.39 1.46
N ARG A 183 3.87 32.22 2.10
CA ARG A 183 2.71 31.38 2.37
C ARG A 183 1.70 32.07 3.28
N LEU A 184 0.45 32.08 2.90
CA LEU A 184 -0.68 32.51 3.73
C LEU A 184 -1.46 31.28 4.23
N PRO A 185 -2.02 31.32 5.44
CA PRO A 185 -2.95 30.30 5.91
C PRO A 185 -4.16 30.18 4.98
N VAL A 186 -4.69 28.95 4.81
CA VAL A 186 -5.78 28.66 3.86
C VAL A 186 -7.01 29.53 4.13
N HIS A 187 -7.40 29.74 5.40
CA HIS A 187 -8.55 30.58 5.75
C HIS A 187 -8.38 32.05 5.34
N MET A 188 -7.14 32.56 5.35
CA MET A 188 -6.87 33.93 4.85
C MET A 188 -7.00 34.01 3.33
N VAL A 189 -6.56 32.96 2.61
CA VAL A 189 -6.75 32.88 1.15
C VAL A 189 -8.24 32.81 0.80
N GLU A 190 -9.03 32.04 1.55
CA GLU A 190 -10.48 31.99 1.38
C GLU A 190 -11.14 33.33 1.64
N THR A 191 -10.74 34.08 2.67
CA THR A 191 -11.24 35.43 2.96
C THR A 191 -10.91 36.40 1.83
N ILE A 192 -9.69 36.37 1.31
CA ILE A 192 -9.27 37.19 0.16
C ILE A 192 -10.13 36.89 -1.08
N ASN A 193 -10.30 35.60 -1.39
CA ASN A 193 -11.12 35.16 -2.53
C ASN A 193 -12.59 35.59 -2.37
N LYS A 194 -13.14 35.48 -1.16
CA LYS A 194 -14.50 35.94 -0.86
C LYS A 194 -14.63 37.46 -1.07
N LYS A 195 -13.67 38.22 -0.56
CA LYS A 195 -13.60 39.65 -0.76
C LYS A 195 -13.58 40.02 -2.26
N GLU A 196 -12.69 39.39 -3.04
CA GLU A 196 -12.59 39.63 -4.48
C GLU A 196 -13.89 39.29 -5.21
N HIS A 197 -14.54 38.17 -4.82
CA HIS A 197 -15.82 37.78 -5.41
C HIS A 197 -16.90 38.84 -5.15
N ILE A 198 -17.05 39.31 -3.91
CA ILE A 198 -18.02 40.35 -3.54
C ILE A 198 -17.70 41.67 -4.26
N SER A 199 -16.42 42.05 -4.32
CA SER A 199 -16.00 43.27 -5.03
C SER A 199 -16.38 43.23 -6.51
N ARG A 200 -16.11 42.14 -7.22
CA ARG A 200 -16.49 41.97 -8.62
C ARG A 200 -18.00 41.97 -8.82
N GLN A 201 -18.74 41.32 -7.93
CA GLN A 201 -20.20 41.27 -8.00
C GLN A 201 -20.82 42.69 -7.79
N THR A 202 -20.28 43.43 -6.84
CA THR A 202 -20.74 44.83 -6.59
C THR A 202 -20.40 45.74 -7.76
N LEU A 203 -19.20 45.67 -8.31
CA LEU A 203 -18.78 46.40 -9.48
C LEU A 203 -19.70 46.12 -10.68
N GLN A 204 -20.09 44.88 -10.89
CA GLN A 204 -21.04 44.52 -11.97
C GLN A 204 -22.46 45.09 -11.75
N ARG A 205 -22.91 45.24 -10.49
CA ARG A 205 -24.24 45.75 -10.16
C ARG A 205 -24.31 47.27 -10.13
N THR A 206 -23.28 47.93 -9.60
CA THR A 206 -23.30 49.37 -9.32
C THR A 206 -22.45 50.19 -10.27
N GLY A 207 -21.55 49.55 -11.05
CA GLY A 207 -20.58 50.21 -11.90
C GLY A 207 -19.43 50.90 -11.15
N SER A 208 -19.39 50.81 -9.81
CA SER A 208 -18.34 51.39 -8.96
C SER A 208 -17.76 50.36 -8.02
N GLU A 209 -16.48 50.52 -7.60
CA GLU A 209 -15.86 49.67 -6.61
C GLU A 209 -16.54 49.83 -5.25
N PRO A 210 -16.77 48.73 -4.50
CA PRO A 210 -17.38 48.80 -3.17
C PRO A 210 -16.43 49.45 -2.18
N ASP A 211 -16.96 50.24 -1.30
CA ASP A 211 -16.21 50.82 -0.20
C ASP A 211 -16.03 49.79 0.95
N ALA A 212 -15.18 50.12 1.96
CA ALA A 212 -14.87 49.21 3.05
C ALA A 212 -16.10 48.82 3.88
N ALA A 213 -17.12 49.68 3.98
CA ALA A 213 -18.35 49.40 4.71
C ALA A 213 -19.21 48.32 4.00
N THR A 214 -19.29 48.42 2.66
CA THR A 214 -19.99 47.43 1.82
C THR A 214 -19.30 46.04 1.80
N LEU A 215 -17.99 46.03 2.00
CA LEU A 215 -17.20 44.75 2.08
C LEU A 215 -17.22 44.11 3.45
N ALA A 216 -17.63 44.81 4.51
CA ALA A 216 -17.64 44.33 5.89
C ALA A 216 -18.90 43.52 6.26
N VAL A 217 -19.88 43.39 5.36
CA VAL A 217 -21.10 42.59 5.49
C VAL A 217 -20.87 41.20 4.89
#